data_17a94dd169c20785eb2c7e595d3e48e4
#
_entry.id   17a94dd169c20785eb2c7e595d3e48e4
#
_cell.length_a   1.000
_cell.length_b   1.000
_cell.length_c   1.000
_cell.angle_alpha   90.00
_cell.angle_beta   90.00
_cell.angle_gamma   90.00
#
_symmetry.space_group_name_H-M   'P 1'
#
loop_
_entity.id
_entity.type
_entity.pdbx_description
1 polymer ?
#
loop_
_entity_poly.entity_id
_entity_poly.type
_entity_poly.pdbx_seq_one_letter_code
_entity_poly.pdbx_strand_id
1 'polypeptide(L)'
;MDSSLSLASEDGFAATVHPIRLVAIDMDGTLLPDFSAVVSERNQKALLEAQQAGIVVAIATGRRQAFTAPLLQDVGLRADTPLITSNGAVTRSFSGERIDITRLDPAVARGLCGVLRGVGLMVFTLDKAMKPDLVVEDIIKVKGRLAKWVESNRSSIAEVYPIENALGDDVDLIQGMAAGTIDEMIEAERRLKGCAWAGQFECIRTAYPGNDLSILDLLPKGVSKRSALERLANRLGIAREETMAIGDNWNDEAMLDWAGTGVLMGNATEELRNLAPQRGWLVGPTNSEDGVAVMLERAISFLSCAEGSARV
;
A
#
# COMPACT_ATOMS: atom_id res chain seq x y z
N MET A 1 22.74 31.14 -32.28
CA MET A 1 23.72 30.39 -31.48
C MET A 1 22.98 30.00 -30.21
N ASP A 2 22.48 28.80 -30.28
CA ASP A 2 21.55 28.24 -29.28
C ASP A 2 22.40 27.55 -28.22
N SER A 3 22.43 28.08 -27.01
CA SER A 3 23.15 27.49 -25.89
C SER A 3 22.14 26.84 -24.94
N SER A 4 21.63 25.69 -25.38
CA SER A 4 20.92 24.77 -24.46
C SER A 4 21.96 24.13 -23.54
N LEU A 5 22.08 24.66 -22.32
CA LEU A 5 22.81 24.04 -21.23
C LEU A 5 22.10 22.77 -20.80
N SER A 6 22.62 21.63 -21.27
CA SER A 6 22.31 20.30 -20.75
C SER A 6 22.87 20.19 -19.34
N LEU A 7 22.01 20.32 -18.33
CA LEU A 7 22.30 19.87 -16.97
C LEU A 7 21.99 18.37 -16.87
N ALA A 8 22.89 17.55 -17.41
CA ALA A 8 22.94 16.14 -17.06
C ALA A 8 23.52 16.03 -15.65
N SER A 9 22.65 15.88 -14.63
CA SER A 9 23.08 15.50 -13.30
C SER A 9 23.41 14.00 -13.28
N GLU A 10 24.54 13.63 -12.70
CA GLU A 10 25.12 12.27 -12.68
C GLU A 10 24.26 11.19 -12.00
N ASP A 11 23.06 11.54 -11.48
CA ASP A 11 22.22 10.67 -10.63
C ASP A 11 20.94 10.14 -11.29
N GLY A 12 20.78 10.20 -12.61
CA GLY A 12 19.60 9.63 -13.27
C GLY A 12 18.24 10.31 -12.94
N PHE A 13 18.21 11.34 -12.09
CA PHE A 13 17.07 12.19 -11.81
C PHE A 13 16.91 13.27 -12.91
N ALA A 14 17.14 12.85 -14.16
CA ALA A 14 16.99 13.72 -15.29
C ALA A 14 15.54 14.07 -15.51
N ALA A 15 15.19 15.30 -15.07
CA ALA A 15 14.09 16.07 -15.61
C ALA A 15 12.70 15.37 -15.53
N THR A 16 12.10 15.29 -14.36
CA THR A 16 10.67 15.43 -14.32
C THR A 16 10.35 16.83 -14.83
N VAL A 17 9.76 16.94 -16.02
CA VAL A 17 9.37 18.20 -16.65
C VAL A 17 8.31 18.93 -15.79
N HIS A 18 7.72 18.21 -14.84
CA HIS A 18 6.63 18.67 -13.99
C HIS A 18 7.01 18.64 -12.50
N PRO A 19 6.66 19.67 -11.73
CA PRO A 19 6.86 19.67 -10.29
C PRO A 19 5.98 18.61 -9.62
N ILE A 20 6.54 17.87 -8.67
CA ILE A 20 5.79 16.86 -7.92
C ILE A 20 4.84 17.55 -6.95
N ARG A 21 3.55 17.24 -7.04
CA ARG A 21 2.47 17.76 -6.19
C ARG A 21 1.82 16.69 -5.31
N LEU A 22 1.97 15.41 -5.64
CA LEU A 22 1.46 14.28 -4.86
C LEU A 22 2.53 13.21 -4.78
N VAL A 23 2.86 12.76 -3.57
CA VAL A 23 3.75 11.61 -3.33
C VAL A 23 2.98 10.52 -2.60
N ALA A 24 2.93 9.31 -3.19
CA ALA A 24 2.42 8.13 -2.52
C ALA A 24 3.60 7.27 -2.04
N ILE A 25 3.60 6.93 -0.75
CA ILE A 25 4.72 6.26 -0.08
C ILE A 25 4.21 4.95 0.53
N ASP A 26 4.79 3.82 0.14
CA ASP A 26 4.55 2.57 0.85
C ASP A 26 5.11 2.62 2.27
N MET A 27 4.63 1.73 3.12
CA MET A 27 4.96 1.76 4.55
C MET A 27 6.02 0.73 4.91
N ASP A 28 5.76 -0.54 4.67
CA ASP A 28 6.59 -1.66 5.14
C ASP A 28 7.75 -1.93 4.19
N GLY A 29 8.99 -1.78 4.65
CA GLY A 29 10.16 -1.88 3.78
C GLY A 29 10.47 -0.59 3.01
N THR A 30 9.62 0.44 3.12
CA THR A 30 9.78 1.72 2.46
C THR A 30 9.93 2.85 3.47
N LEU A 31 8.84 3.30 4.10
CA LEU A 31 8.88 4.35 5.14
C LEU A 31 9.37 3.80 6.48
N LEU A 32 9.01 2.56 6.80
CA LEU A 32 9.45 1.86 8.00
C LEU A 32 10.63 0.94 7.65
N PRO A 33 11.73 1.00 8.42
CA PRO A 33 12.79 0.01 8.35
C PRO A 33 12.27 -1.40 8.67
N ASP A 34 12.96 -2.42 8.18
CA ASP A 34 12.65 -3.80 8.51
C ASP A 34 12.65 -4.00 10.03
N PHE A 35 11.61 -4.67 10.53
CA PHE A 35 11.42 -4.96 11.96
C PHE A 35 11.25 -3.74 12.89
N SER A 36 11.11 -2.52 12.35
CA SER A 36 10.81 -1.30 13.11
C SER A 36 9.34 -0.90 12.94
N ALA A 37 8.77 -0.36 14.01
CA ALA A 37 7.46 0.26 14.01
C ALA A 37 7.56 1.80 14.12
N VAL A 38 8.77 2.35 13.96
CA VAL A 38 9.03 3.78 14.16
C VAL A 38 9.61 4.38 12.88
N VAL A 39 9.00 5.46 12.42
CA VAL A 39 9.53 6.30 11.33
C VAL A 39 10.77 7.03 11.83
N SER A 40 11.87 7.05 11.08
CA SER A 40 13.09 7.75 11.47
C SER A 40 12.88 9.27 11.57
N GLU A 41 13.67 9.94 12.39
CA GLU A 41 13.58 11.40 12.56
C GLU A 41 13.78 12.16 11.23
N ARG A 42 14.67 11.67 10.36
CA ARG A 42 14.91 12.27 9.06
C ARG A 42 13.71 12.11 8.14
N ASN A 43 13.11 10.90 8.08
CA ASN A 43 11.90 10.66 7.31
C ASN A 43 10.73 11.50 7.84
N GLN A 44 10.55 11.60 9.17
CA GLN A 44 9.53 12.46 9.77
C GLN A 44 9.70 13.91 9.32
N LYS A 45 10.91 14.46 9.45
CA LYS A 45 11.22 15.83 9.04
C LYS A 45 10.92 16.06 7.56
N ALA A 46 11.38 15.18 6.68
CA ALA A 46 11.15 15.30 5.24
C ALA A 46 9.67 15.22 4.85
N LEU A 47 8.87 14.37 5.51
CA LEU A 47 7.42 14.33 5.33
C LEU A 47 6.75 15.66 5.67
N LEU A 48 7.13 16.29 6.80
CA LEU A 48 6.58 17.57 7.23
C LEU A 48 7.01 18.71 6.29
N GLU A 49 8.26 18.72 5.88
CA GLU A 49 8.79 19.72 4.93
C GLU A 49 8.10 19.61 3.56
N ALA A 50 7.85 18.38 3.07
CA ALA A 50 7.09 18.16 1.84
C ALA A 50 5.66 18.73 1.95
N GLN A 51 4.97 18.48 3.07
CA GLN A 51 3.65 19.04 3.32
C GLN A 51 3.67 20.58 3.44
N GLN A 52 4.71 21.15 4.03
CA GLN A 52 4.89 22.61 4.12
C GLN A 52 5.16 23.23 2.74
N ALA A 53 5.87 22.54 1.87
CA ALA A 53 6.10 22.93 0.48
C ALA A 53 4.87 22.77 -0.42
N GLY A 54 3.73 22.29 0.13
CA GLY A 54 2.48 22.14 -0.63
C GLY A 54 2.36 20.80 -1.37
N ILE A 55 3.28 19.85 -1.15
CA ILE A 55 3.16 18.49 -1.69
C ILE A 55 2.14 17.72 -0.85
N VAL A 56 1.17 17.11 -1.51
CA VAL A 56 0.28 16.14 -0.85
C VAL A 56 1.06 14.85 -0.61
N VAL A 57 1.26 14.51 0.66
CA VAL A 57 1.86 13.23 1.05
C VAL A 57 0.74 12.24 1.32
N ALA A 58 0.75 11.09 0.66
CA ALA A 58 -0.17 9.98 0.88
C ALA A 58 0.60 8.73 1.31
N ILE A 59 0.13 8.02 2.33
CA ILE A 59 0.70 6.72 2.74
C ILE A 59 -0.14 5.62 2.10
N ALA A 60 0.49 4.67 1.39
CA ALA A 60 -0.17 3.60 0.65
C ALA A 60 0.30 2.22 1.15
N THR A 61 -0.55 1.48 1.85
CA THR A 61 -0.17 0.22 2.50
C THR A 61 -1.22 -0.88 2.34
N GLY A 62 -0.77 -2.14 2.42
CA GLY A 62 -1.65 -3.30 2.57
C GLY A 62 -2.32 -3.39 3.94
N ARG A 63 -1.80 -2.67 4.93
CA ARG A 63 -2.37 -2.64 6.28
C ARG A 63 -3.72 -1.92 6.30
N ARG A 64 -4.57 -2.29 7.26
CA ARG A 64 -5.82 -1.57 7.52
C ARG A 64 -5.58 -0.30 8.36
N GLN A 65 -6.51 0.65 8.29
CA GLN A 65 -6.44 1.94 9.00
C GLN A 65 -6.10 1.79 10.49
N ALA A 66 -6.75 0.85 11.17
CA ALA A 66 -6.56 0.62 12.61
C ALA A 66 -5.14 0.23 13.01
N PHE A 67 -4.31 -0.23 12.07
CA PHE A 67 -2.89 -0.51 12.27
C PHE A 67 -1.98 0.58 11.75
N THR A 68 -2.40 1.30 10.71
CA THR A 68 -1.59 2.32 10.06
C THR A 68 -1.54 3.61 10.89
N ALA A 69 -2.70 4.12 11.31
CA ALA A 69 -2.78 5.41 11.99
C ALA A 69 -1.98 5.47 13.32
N PRO A 70 -2.00 4.44 14.20
CA PRO A 70 -1.19 4.46 15.41
C PRO A 70 0.32 4.53 15.18
N LEU A 71 0.84 3.96 14.08
CA LEU A 71 2.26 3.99 13.75
C LEU A 71 2.73 5.37 13.27
N LEU A 72 1.80 6.20 12.83
CA LEU A 72 2.06 7.53 12.28
C LEU A 72 1.69 8.66 13.25
N GLN A 73 1.13 8.36 14.44
CA GLN A 73 0.58 9.37 15.36
C GLN A 73 1.64 10.38 15.83
N ASP A 74 2.89 9.93 16.01
CA ASP A 74 3.99 10.76 16.51
C ASP A 74 4.79 11.46 15.38
N VAL A 75 4.43 11.22 14.12
CA VAL A 75 5.10 11.82 12.96
C VAL A 75 4.72 13.30 12.79
N GLY A 76 3.57 13.71 13.29
CA GLY A 76 3.08 15.10 13.15
C GLY A 76 2.43 15.39 11.80
N LEU A 77 1.96 14.37 11.08
CA LEU A 77 1.26 14.54 9.81
C LEU A 77 -0.02 15.39 9.97
N ARG A 78 -0.37 16.12 8.92
CA ARG A 78 -1.61 16.90 8.88
C ARG A 78 -2.84 15.99 9.01
N ALA A 79 -3.90 16.50 9.62
CA ALA A 79 -5.15 15.77 9.81
C ALA A 79 -5.81 15.31 8.50
N ASP A 80 -5.60 16.04 7.41
CA ASP A 80 -6.11 15.75 6.07
C ASP A 80 -5.20 14.83 5.24
N THR A 81 -4.04 14.40 5.77
CA THR A 81 -3.10 13.48 5.08
C THR A 81 -3.82 12.20 4.64
N PRO A 82 -3.85 11.87 3.33
CA PRO A 82 -4.49 10.65 2.85
C PRO A 82 -3.74 9.38 3.27
N LEU A 83 -4.48 8.43 3.82
CA LEU A 83 -4.02 7.07 4.09
C LEU A 83 -4.75 6.11 3.16
N ILE A 84 -4.07 5.58 2.17
CA ILE A 84 -4.52 4.51 1.28
C ILE A 84 -4.21 3.19 1.98
N THR A 85 -5.23 2.48 2.43
CA THR A 85 -5.12 1.28 3.25
C THR A 85 -5.77 0.08 2.58
N SER A 86 -5.53 -1.14 3.11
CA SER A 86 -6.05 -2.39 2.52
C SER A 86 -5.76 -2.49 1.03
N ASN A 87 -4.50 -2.26 0.63
CA ASN A 87 -4.03 -2.28 -0.76
C ASN A 87 -4.85 -1.37 -1.70
N GLY A 88 -5.46 -0.30 -1.19
CA GLY A 88 -6.23 0.65 -1.99
C GLY A 88 -7.74 0.49 -1.94
N ALA A 89 -8.27 -0.45 -1.14
CA ALA A 89 -9.71 -0.60 -0.97
C ALA A 89 -10.33 0.55 -0.17
N VAL A 90 -9.58 1.18 0.74
CA VAL A 90 -10.04 2.29 1.56
C VAL A 90 -9.02 3.43 1.51
N THR A 91 -9.48 4.65 1.28
CA THR A 91 -8.70 5.87 1.49
C THR A 91 -9.41 6.73 2.54
N ARG A 92 -8.69 7.09 3.60
CA ARG A 92 -9.17 8.00 4.65
C ARG A 92 -8.16 9.10 4.88
N SER A 93 -8.60 10.21 5.44
CA SER A 93 -7.67 11.17 6.05
C SER A 93 -7.01 10.56 7.28
N PHE A 94 -5.90 11.13 7.71
CA PHE A 94 -5.24 10.74 8.97
C PHE A 94 -6.18 10.92 10.19
N SER A 95 -7.05 11.93 10.15
CA SER A 95 -8.10 12.13 11.17
C SER A 95 -9.24 11.10 11.12
N GLY A 96 -9.27 10.23 10.10
CA GLY A 96 -10.24 9.15 9.97
C GLY A 96 -11.45 9.44 9.06
N GLU A 97 -11.54 10.63 8.46
CA GLU A 97 -12.60 10.94 7.51
C GLU A 97 -12.47 10.06 6.25
N ARG A 98 -13.56 9.46 5.81
CA ARG A 98 -13.59 8.60 4.64
C ARG A 98 -13.57 9.42 3.35
N ILE A 99 -12.51 9.26 2.55
CA ILE A 99 -12.30 9.91 1.27
C ILE A 99 -12.85 9.03 0.14
N ASP A 100 -12.52 7.74 0.15
CA ASP A 100 -12.93 6.75 -0.85
C ASP A 100 -13.00 5.35 -0.27
N ILE A 101 -13.88 4.49 -0.83
CA ILE A 101 -14.01 3.10 -0.46
C ILE A 101 -14.48 2.27 -1.65
N THR A 102 -13.84 1.14 -1.88
CA THR A 102 -14.30 0.11 -2.81
C THR A 102 -14.54 -1.18 -2.02
N ARG A 103 -15.76 -1.70 -2.09
CA ARG A 103 -16.18 -2.88 -1.32
C ARG A 103 -16.00 -4.16 -2.10
N LEU A 104 -15.58 -5.22 -1.42
CA LEU A 104 -15.65 -6.57 -1.97
C LEU A 104 -17.12 -7.01 -1.97
N ASP A 105 -17.58 -7.51 -3.09
CA ASP A 105 -18.95 -8.03 -3.23
C ASP A 105 -19.20 -9.18 -2.25
N PRO A 106 -20.21 -9.08 -1.36
CA PRO A 106 -20.50 -10.12 -0.38
C PRO A 106 -20.83 -11.48 -1.01
N ALA A 107 -21.44 -11.52 -2.20
CA ALA A 107 -21.73 -12.77 -2.90
C ALA A 107 -20.43 -13.42 -3.40
N VAL A 108 -19.49 -12.62 -3.94
CA VAL A 108 -18.15 -13.10 -4.29
C VAL A 108 -17.45 -13.63 -3.04
N ALA A 109 -17.42 -12.88 -1.94
CA ALA A 109 -16.75 -13.26 -0.71
C ALA A 109 -17.31 -14.60 -0.15
N ARG A 110 -18.64 -14.77 -0.08
CA ARG A 110 -19.28 -16.04 0.30
C ARG A 110 -18.87 -17.18 -0.62
N GLY A 111 -18.81 -16.94 -1.93
CA GLY A 111 -18.32 -17.95 -2.89
C GLY A 111 -16.88 -18.35 -2.65
N LEU A 112 -16.00 -17.37 -2.33
CA LEU A 112 -14.59 -17.61 -2.01
C LEU A 112 -14.41 -18.43 -0.72
N CYS A 113 -15.29 -18.28 0.28
CA CYS A 113 -15.29 -19.14 1.47
C CYS A 113 -15.41 -20.63 1.09
N GLY A 114 -16.34 -20.94 0.18
CA GLY A 114 -16.50 -22.33 -0.32
C GLY A 114 -15.27 -22.85 -1.05
N VAL A 115 -14.63 -22.02 -1.90
CA VAL A 115 -13.44 -22.38 -2.67
C VAL A 115 -12.24 -22.66 -1.77
N LEU A 116 -12.06 -21.85 -0.72
CA LEU A 116 -10.90 -21.88 0.17
C LEU A 116 -11.14 -22.71 1.44
N ARG A 117 -12.31 -23.31 1.62
CA ARG A 117 -12.61 -24.10 2.80
C ARG A 117 -11.58 -25.21 3.01
N GLY A 118 -11.01 -25.23 4.20
CA GLY A 118 -9.97 -26.19 4.59
C GLY A 118 -8.56 -25.85 4.08
N VAL A 119 -8.35 -24.67 3.52
CA VAL A 119 -7.02 -24.21 3.07
C VAL A 119 -6.63 -22.95 3.84
N GLY A 120 -5.72 -23.10 4.79
CA GLY A 120 -5.22 -22.00 5.61
C GLY A 120 -6.28 -21.34 6.51
N LEU A 121 -5.96 -20.14 6.98
CA LEU A 121 -6.84 -19.28 7.77
C LEU A 121 -7.48 -18.23 6.87
N MET A 122 -8.81 -18.16 6.88
CA MET A 122 -9.54 -17.06 6.24
C MET A 122 -9.87 -15.96 7.24
N VAL A 123 -9.66 -14.73 6.82
CA VAL A 123 -10.01 -13.51 7.57
C VAL A 123 -10.70 -12.54 6.63
N PHE A 124 -11.79 -11.93 7.07
CA PHE A 124 -12.39 -10.79 6.37
C PHE A 124 -12.26 -9.52 7.19
N THR A 125 -12.01 -8.41 6.50
CA THR A 125 -11.94 -7.08 7.07
C THR A 125 -13.22 -6.32 6.72
N LEU A 126 -13.87 -5.76 7.74
CA LEU A 126 -15.05 -4.92 7.61
C LEU A 126 -14.69 -3.46 7.90
N ASP A 127 -15.24 -2.51 7.15
CA ASP A 127 -15.11 -1.08 7.47
C ASP A 127 -16.08 -0.68 8.56
N LYS A 128 -15.66 -0.86 9.80
CA LYS A 128 -16.43 -0.50 11.00
C LYS A 128 -15.74 0.58 11.79
N ALA A 129 -16.52 1.52 12.31
CA ALA A 129 -16.02 2.57 13.20
C ALA A 129 -15.51 2.02 14.54
N MET A 130 -16.06 0.88 14.99
CA MET A 130 -15.69 0.21 16.24
C MET A 130 -15.30 -1.25 16.00
N LYS A 131 -14.38 -1.75 16.82
CA LYS A 131 -14.00 -3.18 16.85
C LYS A 131 -15.16 -4.05 17.39
N PRO A 132 -15.23 -5.32 17.01
CA PRO A 132 -14.34 -6.04 16.10
C PRO A 132 -14.60 -5.69 14.63
N ASP A 133 -13.52 -5.53 13.86
CA ASP A 133 -13.50 -5.20 12.43
C ASP A 133 -12.91 -6.33 11.57
N LEU A 134 -12.40 -7.38 12.20
CA LEU A 134 -11.96 -8.62 11.57
C LEU A 134 -12.92 -9.75 11.88
N VAL A 135 -13.18 -10.61 10.90
CA VAL A 135 -13.97 -11.82 11.06
C VAL A 135 -13.16 -13.04 10.71
N VAL A 136 -13.19 -14.06 11.57
CA VAL A 136 -12.48 -15.34 11.42
C VAL A 136 -13.43 -16.48 11.80
N GLU A 137 -13.30 -17.65 11.18
CA GLU A 137 -14.20 -18.79 11.46
C GLU A 137 -13.75 -19.59 12.68
N ASP A 138 -12.47 -19.94 12.78
CA ASP A 138 -11.95 -20.85 13.79
C ASP A 138 -10.51 -20.47 14.18
N ILE A 139 -10.37 -19.88 15.34
CA ILE A 139 -9.06 -19.45 15.86
C ILE A 139 -8.32 -20.62 16.51
N ILE A 140 -9.02 -21.65 16.99
CA ILE A 140 -8.43 -22.75 17.79
C ILE A 140 -7.47 -23.59 16.94
N LYS A 141 -7.74 -23.69 15.65
CA LYS A 141 -6.90 -24.44 14.70
C LYS A 141 -5.64 -23.70 14.24
N VAL A 142 -5.54 -22.41 14.55
CA VAL A 142 -4.43 -21.57 14.10
C VAL A 142 -3.17 -21.88 14.91
N LYS A 143 -2.07 -22.22 14.23
CA LYS A 143 -0.77 -22.57 14.85
C LYS A 143 0.36 -21.65 14.37
N GLY A 144 1.47 -21.66 15.10
CA GLY A 144 2.69 -20.97 14.70
C GLY A 144 2.56 -19.45 14.67
N ARG A 145 3.00 -18.82 13.58
CA ARG A 145 3.00 -17.34 13.44
C ARG A 145 1.61 -16.75 13.33
N LEU A 146 0.71 -17.46 12.68
CA LEU A 146 -0.69 -17.03 12.59
C LEU A 146 -1.33 -16.96 13.98
N ALA A 147 -0.95 -17.85 14.92
CA ALA A 147 -1.41 -17.77 16.30
C ALA A 147 -0.97 -16.48 16.99
N LYS A 148 0.28 -16.06 16.81
CA LYS A 148 0.79 -14.78 17.33
C LYS A 148 0.05 -13.58 16.74
N TRP A 149 -0.21 -13.63 15.43
CA TRP A 149 -0.97 -12.59 14.74
C TRP A 149 -2.40 -12.51 15.29
N VAL A 150 -3.08 -13.66 15.47
CA VAL A 150 -4.41 -13.73 16.07
C VAL A 150 -4.40 -13.15 17.49
N GLU A 151 -3.44 -13.53 18.32
CA GLU A 151 -3.32 -13.04 19.69
C GLU A 151 -3.14 -11.51 19.72
N SER A 152 -2.23 -10.97 18.92
CA SER A 152 -2.00 -9.52 18.79
C SER A 152 -3.22 -8.75 18.28
N ASN A 153 -4.12 -9.42 17.55
CA ASN A 153 -5.33 -8.83 16.98
C ASN A 153 -6.61 -9.24 17.71
N ARG A 154 -6.53 -9.93 18.85
CA ARG A 154 -7.69 -10.55 19.52
C ARG A 154 -8.85 -9.60 19.76
N SER A 155 -8.57 -8.37 20.17
CA SER A 155 -9.59 -7.34 20.40
C SER A 155 -10.30 -6.87 19.12
N SER A 156 -9.72 -7.15 17.96
CA SER A 156 -10.24 -6.76 16.64
C SER A 156 -10.98 -7.89 15.95
N ILE A 157 -10.92 -9.13 16.48
CA ILE A 157 -11.45 -10.33 15.85
C ILE A 157 -12.78 -10.74 16.45
N ALA A 158 -13.78 -10.95 15.59
CA ALA A 158 -15.00 -11.69 15.87
C ALA A 158 -14.87 -13.11 15.27
N GLU A 159 -15.19 -14.13 16.07
CA GLU A 159 -15.36 -15.49 15.58
C GLU A 159 -16.81 -15.69 15.13
N VAL A 160 -17.01 -16.12 13.89
CA VAL A 160 -18.33 -16.38 13.33
C VAL A 160 -18.30 -17.70 12.55
N TYR A 161 -19.19 -18.61 12.89
CA TYR A 161 -19.31 -19.93 12.25
C TYR A 161 -20.72 -20.16 11.69
N PRO A 162 -20.87 -20.56 10.43
CA PRO A 162 -19.84 -20.45 9.40
C PRO A 162 -19.53 -18.96 9.10
N ILE A 163 -18.32 -18.69 8.60
CA ILE A 163 -17.82 -17.31 8.39
C ILE A 163 -18.72 -16.49 7.45
N GLU A 164 -19.41 -17.16 6.53
CA GLU A 164 -20.37 -16.57 5.59
C GLU A 164 -21.51 -15.80 6.28
N ASN A 165 -21.85 -16.16 7.53
CA ASN A 165 -22.88 -15.47 8.30
C ASN A 165 -22.51 -14.02 8.66
N ALA A 166 -21.22 -13.68 8.57
CA ALA A 166 -20.75 -12.31 8.80
C ALA A 166 -20.68 -11.49 7.51
N LEU A 167 -20.94 -12.09 6.37
CA LEU A 167 -20.78 -11.48 5.03
C LEU A 167 -22.13 -11.13 4.43
N GLY A 168 -22.94 -10.36 5.19
CA GLY A 168 -24.23 -9.84 4.73
C GLY A 168 -24.08 -8.69 3.74
N ASP A 169 -25.17 -8.40 3.03
CA ASP A 169 -25.18 -7.30 2.03
C ASP A 169 -25.22 -5.91 2.69
N ASP A 170 -25.46 -5.85 4.00
CA ASP A 170 -25.52 -4.65 4.85
C ASP A 170 -24.17 -4.28 5.48
N VAL A 171 -23.11 -5.05 5.24
CA VAL A 171 -21.78 -4.79 5.78
C VAL A 171 -20.85 -4.16 4.77
N ASP A 172 -20.04 -3.20 5.21
CA ASP A 172 -18.95 -2.65 4.40
C ASP A 172 -17.77 -3.62 4.40
N LEU A 173 -17.82 -4.64 3.54
CA LEU A 173 -16.78 -5.64 3.38
C LEU A 173 -15.65 -5.07 2.52
N ILE A 174 -14.43 -5.03 3.06
CA ILE A 174 -13.27 -4.37 2.43
C ILE A 174 -12.41 -5.36 1.66
N GLN A 175 -11.99 -6.42 2.33
CA GLN A 175 -11.13 -7.45 1.75
C GLN A 175 -11.29 -8.76 2.47
N GLY A 176 -10.95 -9.85 1.77
CA GLY A 176 -10.62 -11.14 2.36
C GLY A 176 -9.12 -11.34 2.43
N MET A 177 -8.66 -12.20 3.31
CA MET A 177 -7.28 -12.67 3.40
C MET A 177 -7.30 -14.18 3.64
N ALA A 178 -6.51 -14.92 2.88
CA ALA A 178 -6.19 -16.30 3.20
C ALA A 178 -4.71 -16.38 3.57
N ALA A 179 -4.37 -17.09 4.65
CA ALA A 179 -3.00 -17.21 5.14
C ALA A 179 -2.68 -18.63 5.56
N GLY A 180 -1.48 -19.11 5.21
CA GLY A 180 -1.03 -20.47 5.50
C GLY A 180 0.41 -20.68 5.10
N THR A 181 0.82 -21.94 4.95
CA THR A 181 2.12 -22.28 4.37
C THR A 181 2.21 -21.85 2.91
N ILE A 182 3.42 -21.79 2.38
CA ILE A 182 3.63 -21.45 0.96
C ILE A 182 2.87 -22.42 0.06
N ASP A 183 2.94 -23.73 0.34
CA ASP A 183 2.25 -24.76 -0.46
C ASP A 183 0.73 -24.65 -0.37
N GLU A 184 0.18 -24.41 0.83
CA GLU A 184 -1.26 -24.15 1.00
C GLU A 184 -1.72 -22.96 0.17
N MET A 185 -0.96 -21.87 0.15
CA MET A 185 -1.33 -20.67 -0.60
C MET A 185 -1.13 -20.82 -2.11
N ILE A 186 -0.19 -21.62 -2.57
CA ILE A 186 -0.09 -22.01 -3.99
C ILE A 186 -1.34 -22.80 -4.42
N GLU A 187 -1.78 -23.76 -3.61
CA GLU A 187 -3.01 -24.52 -3.88
C GLU A 187 -4.27 -23.63 -3.82
N ALA A 188 -4.33 -22.72 -2.84
CA ALA A 188 -5.41 -21.73 -2.74
C ALA A 188 -5.48 -20.86 -4.00
N GLU A 189 -4.35 -20.33 -4.46
CA GLU A 189 -4.28 -19.51 -5.68
C GLU A 189 -4.73 -20.29 -6.91
N ARG A 190 -4.33 -21.57 -7.02
CA ARG A 190 -4.78 -22.45 -8.11
C ARG A 190 -6.30 -22.63 -8.12
N ARG A 191 -6.91 -22.86 -6.94
CA ARG A 191 -8.38 -22.97 -6.81
C ARG A 191 -9.08 -21.68 -7.18
N LEU A 192 -8.55 -20.53 -6.73
CA LEU A 192 -9.10 -19.20 -7.03
C LEU A 192 -9.09 -18.90 -8.52
N LYS A 193 -8.01 -19.24 -9.23
CA LYS A 193 -7.90 -19.06 -10.69
C LYS A 193 -8.89 -19.92 -11.46
N GLY A 194 -9.28 -21.08 -10.94
CA GLY A 194 -10.21 -22.03 -11.58
C GLY A 194 -11.66 -21.93 -11.11
N CYS A 195 -12.00 -21.01 -10.21
CA CYS A 195 -13.34 -20.94 -9.63
C CYS A 195 -14.33 -20.11 -10.50
N ALA A 196 -15.63 -20.27 -10.22
CA ALA A 196 -16.68 -19.50 -10.87
C ALA A 196 -16.63 -17.98 -10.64
N TRP A 197 -15.86 -17.55 -9.64
CA TRP A 197 -15.69 -16.14 -9.26
C TRP A 197 -14.41 -15.51 -9.84
N ALA A 198 -13.62 -16.28 -10.61
CA ALA A 198 -12.40 -15.79 -11.23
C ALA A 198 -12.68 -14.52 -12.06
N GLY A 199 -11.83 -13.50 -11.89
CA GLY A 199 -11.99 -12.20 -12.56
C GLY A 199 -13.03 -11.27 -11.92
N GLN A 200 -13.67 -11.64 -10.80
CA GLN A 200 -14.56 -10.77 -10.03
C GLN A 200 -13.90 -10.18 -8.79
N PHE A 201 -12.65 -10.53 -8.52
CA PHE A 201 -11.81 -10.02 -7.45
C PHE A 201 -10.36 -9.94 -7.92
N GLU A 202 -9.53 -9.22 -7.19
CA GLU A 202 -8.06 -9.23 -7.34
C GLU A 202 -7.45 -10.13 -6.26
N CYS A 203 -6.37 -10.82 -6.61
CA CYS A 203 -5.63 -11.66 -5.68
C CYS A 203 -4.15 -11.26 -5.69
N ILE A 204 -3.64 -10.79 -4.56
CA ILE A 204 -2.24 -10.42 -4.38
C ILE A 204 -1.61 -11.40 -3.42
N ARG A 205 -0.49 -12.02 -3.82
CA ARG A 205 0.25 -12.96 -2.97
C ARG A 205 1.50 -12.30 -2.42
N THR A 206 1.65 -12.38 -1.10
CA THR A 206 2.89 -12.05 -0.39
C THR A 206 3.44 -13.30 0.26
N ALA A 207 4.73 -13.60 0.05
CA ALA A 207 5.39 -14.77 0.62
C ALA A 207 6.54 -14.35 1.53
N TYR A 208 6.70 -15.08 2.64
CA TYR A 208 7.76 -14.95 3.62
C TYR A 208 8.52 -16.28 3.76
N PRO A 209 9.44 -16.61 2.82
CA PRO A 209 10.06 -17.94 2.73
C PRO A 209 10.78 -18.37 4.02
N GLY A 210 11.49 -17.47 4.70
CA GLY A 210 12.17 -17.75 5.95
C GLY A 210 11.27 -18.24 7.09
N ASN A 211 9.96 -18.23 6.88
CA ASN A 211 8.94 -18.54 7.88
C ASN A 211 7.90 -19.55 7.41
N ASP A 212 8.03 -20.04 6.19
CA ASP A 212 7.01 -20.85 5.52
C ASP A 212 5.61 -20.23 5.70
N LEU A 213 5.50 -18.95 5.43
CA LEU A 213 4.24 -18.20 5.51
C LEU A 213 3.97 -17.53 4.18
N SER A 214 2.76 -17.67 3.69
CA SER A 214 2.25 -16.89 2.56
C SER A 214 0.85 -16.37 2.86
N ILE A 215 0.54 -15.24 2.27
CA ILE A 215 -0.74 -14.53 2.42
C ILE A 215 -1.28 -14.25 1.02
N LEU A 216 -2.57 -14.48 0.83
CA LEU A 216 -3.33 -14.05 -0.33
C LEU A 216 -4.31 -12.97 0.12
N ASP A 217 -4.12 -11.75 -0.35
CA ASP A 217 -5.10 -10.67 -0.19
C ASP A 217 -6.13 -10.78 -1.31
N LEU A 218 -7.40 -10.85 -0.95
CA LEU A 218 -8.55 -10.96 -1.83
C LEU A 218 -9.28 -9.61 -1.81
N LEU A 219 -9.08 -8.83 -2.87
CA LEU A 219 -9.53 -7.45 -2.97
C LEU A 219 -10.71 -7.31 -3.93
N PRO A 220 -11.49 -6.24 -3.83
CA PRO A 220 -12.48 -5.91 -4.86
C PRO A 220 -11.84 -5.82 -6.24
N LYS A 221 -12.59 -6.15 -7.28
CA LYS A 221 -12.10 -6.08 -8.65
C LYS A 221 -11.59 -4.67 -9.00
N GLY A 222 -10.42 -4.60 -9.63
CA GLY A 222 -9.76 -3.37 -10.06
C GLY A 222 -9.14 -2.57 -8.91
N VAL A 223 -9.14 -3.09 -7.68
CA VAL A 223 -8.50 -2.45 -6.53
C VAL A 223 -7.02 -2.79 -6.47
N SER A 224 -6.22 -1.76 -6.32
CA SER A 224 -4.77 -1.82 -6.04
C SER A 224 -4.31 -0.48 -5.46
N LYS A 225 -3.11 -0.41 -4.93
CA LYS A 225 -2.48 0.88 -4.53
C LYS A 225 -2.48 1.87 -5.70
N ARG A 226 -2.24 1.39 -6.93
CA ARG A 226 -2.32 2.20 -8.16
C ARG A 226 -3.70 2.83 -8.33
N SER A 227 -4.76 2.01 -8.37
CA SER A 227 -6.10 2.52 -8.65
C SER A 227 -6.58 3.51 -7.59
N ALA A 228 -6.16 3.33 -6.33
CA ALA A 228 -6.46 4.29 -5.27
C ALA A 228 -5.67 5.60 -5.41
N LEU A 229 -4.38 5.54 -5.77
CA LEU A 229 -3.57 6.72 -6.05
C LEU A 229 -4.15 7.50 -7.25
N GLU A 230 -4.53 6.82 -8.31
CA GLU A 230 -5.17 7.42 -9.49
C GLU A 230 -6.47 8.14 -9.12
N ARG A 231 -7.35 7.51 -8.33
CA ARG A 231 -8.59 8.15 -7.85
C ARG A 231 -8.30 9.36 -6.95
N LEU A 232 -7.28 9.26 -6.09
CA LEU A 232 -6.86 10.37 -5.23
C LEU A 232 -6.32 11.54 -6.06
N ALA A 233 -5.43 11.30 -7.02
CA ALA A 233 -4.87 12.31 -7.91
C ALA A 233 -5.98 13.03 -8.70
N ASN A 234 -6.91 12.26 -9.31
CA ASN A 234 -8.06 12.81 -10.03
C ASN A 234 -8.93 13.68 -9.11
N ARG A 235 -9.20 13.25 -7.89
CA ARG A 235 -9.99 14.03 -6.91
C ARG A 235 -9.33 15.35 -6.53
N LEU A 236 -8.00 15.38 -6.49
CA LEU A 236 -7.20 16.56 -6.16
C LEU A 236 -6.91 17.45 -7.38
N GLY A 237 -7.27 17.02 -8.59
CA GLY A 237 -6.92 17.73 -9.82
C GLY A 237 -5.42 17.78 -10.06
N ILE A 238 -4.71 16.70 -9.71
CA ILE A 238 -3.26 16.54 -9.91
C ILE A 238 -3.06 15.60 -11.10
N ALA A 239 -2.27 16.05 -12.08
CA ALA A 239 -1.94 15.25 -13.24
C ALA A 239 -1.01 14.08 -12.87
N ARG A 240 -1.07 12.98 -13.63
CA ARG A 240 -0.21 11.81 -13.42
C ARG A 240 1.28 12.20 -13.38
N GLU A 241 1.68 13.08 -14.28
CA GLU A 241 3.07 13.57 -14.43
C GLU A 241 3.57 14.35 -13.20
N GLU A 242 2.65 14.88 -12.39
CA GLU A 242 2.92 15.59 -11.15
C GLU A 242 2.92 14.65 -9.92
N THR A 243 2.87 13.34 -10.14
CA THR A 243 2.85 12.34 -9.07
C THR A 243 4.17 11.60 -8.95
N MET A 244 4.56 11.28 -7.72
CA MET A 244 5.63 10.36 -7.38
C MET A 244 5.07 9.19 -6.58
N ALA A 245 5.56 7.99 -6.81
CA ALA A 245 5.28 6.82 -6.00
C ALA A 245 6.59 6.20 -5.50
N ILE A 246 6.66 5.82 -4.23
CA ILE A 246 7.83 5.20 -3.60
C ILE A 246 7.40 3.86 -2.99
N GLY A 247 8.09 2.78 -3.32
CA GLY A 247 7.79 1.43 -2.84
C GLY A 247 8.97 0.48 -2.99
N ASP A 248 8.89 -0.73 -2.41
CA ASP A 248 9.98 -1.70 -2.40
C ASP A 248 9.58 -3.11 -2.86
N ASN A 249 8.29 -3.38 -3.08
CA ASN A 249 7.80 -4.73 -3.25
C ASN A 249 6.85 -4.88 -4.46
N TRP A 250 6.52 -6.11 -4.81
CA TRP A 250 5.65 -6.46 -5.95
C TRP A 250 4.25 -5.84 -5.88
N ASN A 251 3.71 -5.63 -4.69
CA ASN A 251 2.42 -4.96 -4.51
C ASN A 251 2.47 -3.46 -4.83
N ASP A 252 3.66 -2.89 -5.00
CA ASP A 252 3.89 -1.49 -5.40
C ASP A 252 4.08 -1.32 -6.90
N GLU A 253 4.44 -2.40 -7.63
CA GLU A 253 4.77 -2.38 -9.05
C GLU A 253 3.79 -1.53 -9.86
N ALA A 254 2.50 -1.82 -9.74
CA ALA A 254 1.47 -1.10 -10.50
C ALA A 254 1.39 0.40 -10.13
N MET A 255 1.69 0.76 -8.86
CA MET A 255 1.71 2.14 -8.40
C MET A 255 2.93 2.88 -8.94
N LEU A 256 4.09 2.23 -8.93
CA LEU A 256 5.34 2.76 -9.50
C LEU A 256 5.21 2.98 -11.02
N ASP A 257 4.62 2.02 -11.75
CA ASP A 257 4.37 2.13 -13.20
C ASP A 257 3.41 3.26 -13.57
N TRP A 258 2.43 3.51 -12.70
CA TRP A 258 1.42 4.52 -12.99
C TRP A 258 1.90 5.93 -12.69
N ALA A 259 2.67 6.16 -11.65
CA ALA A 259 3.12 7.49 -11.25
C ALA A 259 3.97 8.16 -12.38
N GLY A 260 3.98 9.48 -12.42
CA GLY A 260 4.88 10.23 -13.30
C GLY A 260 6.35 9.95 -12.97
N THR A 261 6.64 9.71 -11.68
CA THR A 261 7.96 9.29 -11.19
C THR A 261 7.78 8.09 -10.27
N GLY A 262 8.14 6.90 -10.74
CA GLY A 262 8.23 5.70 -9.90
C GLY A 262 9.61 5.59 -9.26
N VAL A 263 9.66 5.37 -7.96
CA VAL A 263 10.90 5.17 -7.18
C VAL A 263 10.86 3.82 -6.48
N LEU A 264 11.74 2.93 -6.89
CA LEU A 264 11.97 1.66 -6.23
C LEU A 264 13.04 1.84 -5.16
N MET A 265 12.77 1.39 -3.93
CA MET A 265 13.76 1.45 -2.85
C MET A 265 14.95 0.52 -3.08
N GLY A 266 16.14 0.92 -2.64
CA GLY A 266 17.38 0.17 -2.82
C GLY A 266 17.40 -1.19 -2.10
N ASN A 267 16.57 -1.38 -1.07
CA ASN A 267 16.38 -2.66 -0.36
C ASN A 267 15.39 -3.62 -1.05
N ALA A 268 14.76 -3.24 -2.16
CA ALA A 268 13.92 -4.12 -2.95
C ALA A 268 14.68 -5.38 -3.39
N THR A 269 13.95 -6.45 -3.74
CA THR A 269 14.58 -7.68 -4.23
C THR A 269 15.42 -7.43 -5.47
N GLU A 270 16.46 -8.25 -5.69
CA GLU A 270 17.32 -8.13 -6.87
C GLU A 270 16.50 -8.23 -8.18
N GLU A 271 15.48 -9.07 -8.19
CA GLU A 271 14.59 -9.23 -9.33
C GLU A 271 13.87 -7.92 -9.69
N LEU A 272 13.30 -7.22 -8.71
CA LEU A 272 12.66 -5.92 -8.93
C LEU A 272 13.67 -4.84 -9.34
N ARG A 273 14.87 -4.82 -8.72
CA ARG A 273 15.90 -3.86 -9.10
C ARG A 273 16.40 -4.06 -10.54
N ASN A 274 16.49 -5.30 -11.00
CA ASN A 274 16.84 -5.62 -12.39
C ASN A 274 15.73 -5.22 -13.37
N LEU A 275 14.48 -5.14 -12.92
CA LEU A 275 13.34 -4.69 -13.70
C LEU A 275 13.25 -3.16 -13.81
N ALA A 276 13.72 -2.42 -12.81
CA ALA A 276 13.58 -0.98 -12.69
C ALA A 276 14.01 -0.18 -13.94
N PRO A 277 15.17 -0.43 -14.58
CA PRO A 277 15.57 0.29 -15.80
C PRO A 277 14.61 0.06 -16.97
N GLN A 278 14.04 -1.14 -17.09
CA GLN A 278 13.11 -1.49 -18.17
C GLN A 278 11.75 -0.79 -17.99
N ARG A 279 11.38 -0.49 -16.76
CA ARG A 279 10.14 0.19 -16.38
C ARG A 279 10.32 1.71 -16.29
N GLY A 280 11.54 2.22 -16.38
CA GLY A 280 11.84 3.64 -16.20
C GLY A 280 11.72 4.10 -14.73
N TRP A 281 11.79 3.17 -13.77
CA TRP A 281 11.80 3.54 -12.35
C TRP A 281 13.18 4.02 -11.92
N LEU A 282 13.20 5.01 -11.04
CA LEU A 282 14.39 5.39 -10.32
C LEU A 282 14.67 4.36 -9.22
N VAL A 283 15.93 4.07 -8.96
CA VAL A 283 16.33 3.30 -7.78
C VAL A 283 16.85 4.28 -6.73
N GLY A 284 16.09 4.40 -5.64
CA GLY A 284 16.44 5.24 -4.50
C GLY A 284 17.41 4.54 -3.53
N PRO A 285 17.84 5.24 -2.46
CA PRO A 285 18.55 4.61 -1.35
C PRO A 285 17.67 3.57 -0.64
N THR A 286 18.26 2.80 0.27
CA THR A 286 17.52 1.82 1.07
C THR A 286 16.67 2.51 2.15
N ASN A 287 15.70 1.79 2.71
CA ASN A 287 14.89 2.25 3.84
C ASN A 287 15.76 2.55 5.09
N SER A 288 16.84 1.80 5.29
CA SER A 288 17.79 2.02 6.39
C SER A 288 18.72 3.23 6.19
N GLU A 289 18.76 3.78 4.99
CA GLU A 289 19.49 5.00 4.63
C GLU A 289 18.55 6.23 4.52
N ASP A 290 17.33 6.12 5.06
CA ASP A 290 16.30 7.16 4.95
C ASP A 290 15.94 7.51 3.50
N GLY A 291 15.85 6.51 2.64
CA GLY A 291 15.65 6.70 1.20
C GLY A 291 14.41 7.53 0.86
N VAL A 292 13.34 7.44 1.65
CA VAL A 292 12.14 8.28 1.49
C VAL A 292 12.48 9.76 1.68
N ALA A 293 13.23 10.09 2.73
CA ALA A 293 13.65 11.48 2.98
C ALA A 293 14.47 12.04 1.82
N VAL A 294 15.44 11.26 1.31
CA VAL A 294 16.27 11.67 0.16
C VAL A 294 15.39 12.00 -1.06
N MET A 295 14.37 11.20 -1.33
CA MET A 295 13.49 11.42 -2.48
C MET A 295 12.55 12.62 -2.29
N LEU A 296 12.05 12.83 -1.07
CA LEU A 296 11.24 14.01 -0.74
C LEU A 296 12.07 15.30 -0.80
N GLU A 297 13.29 15.30 -0.25
CA GLU A 297 14.22 16.42 -0.31
C GLU A 297 14.50 16.85 -1.77
N ARG A 298 14.67 15.86 -2.67
CA ARG A 298 14.83 16.11 -4.12
C ARG A 298 13.57 16.72 -4.74
N ALA A 299 12.38 16.18 -4.42
CA ALA A 299 11.11 16.71 -4.93
C ALA A 299 10.87 18.16 -4.50
N ILE A 300 11.18 18.50 -3.24
CA ILE A 300 11.07 19.87 -2.69
C ILE A 300 12.02 20.82 -3.41
N SER A 301 13.26 20.40 -3.63
CA SER A 301 14.27 21.23 -4.32
C SER A 301 13.83 21.60 -5.74
N PHE A 302 13.17 20.67 -6.44
CA PHE A 302 12.62 20.92 -7.78
C PHE A 302 11.49 21.94 -7.79
N LEU A 303 10.59 21.93 -6.79
CA LEU A 303 9.53 22.93 -6.66
C LEU A 303 10.12 24.35 -6.53
N SER A 304 11.13 24.50 -5.69
CA SER A 304 11.78 25.80 -5.44
C SER A 304 12.45 26.37 -6.71
N CYS A 305 13.05 25.52 -7.54
CA CYS A 305 13.64 25.92 -8.82
C CYS A 305 12.59 26.36 -9.85
N ALA A 306 11.47 25.65 -9.93
CA ALA A 306 10.38 25.93 -10.88
C ALA A 306 9.70 27.28 -10.58
N GLU A 307 9.46 27.60 -9.31
CA GLU A 307 8.89 28.89 -8.89
C GLU A 307 9.85 30.07 -9.11
N GLY A 308 11.15 29.85 -8.96
CA GLY A 308 12.17 30.86 -9.25
C GLY A 308 12.25 31.22 -10.73
N SER A 309 12.06 30.26 -11.62
CA SER A 309 12.08 30.48 -13.07
C SER A 309 10.79 31.13 -13.63
N ALA A 310 9.67 31.02 -12.93
CA ALA A 310 8.41 31.65 -13.33
C ALA A 310 8.29 33.13 -12.93
N ARG A 311 9.21 33.65 -12.13
CA ARG A 311 9.24 35.04 -11.66
C ARG A 311 10.25 35.93 -12.38
N VAL A 312 10.95 35.42 -13.38
CA VAL A 312 11.86 36.14 -14.27
C VAL A 312 11.23 36.25 -15.65
#